data_9041d217778b004ac3362da65e79e35f
#
_entry.id   9041d217778b004ac3362da65e79e35f
#
_cell.length_a   1.000
_cell.length_b   1.000
_cell.length_c   1.000
_cell.angle_alpha   90.00
_cell.angle_beta   90.00
_cell.angle_gamma   90.00
#
_symmetry.space_group_name_H-M   'P 1'
#
loop_
_entity.id
_entity.type
_entity.pdbx_description
1 polymer ?
#
loop_
_entity_poly.entity_id
_entity_poly.type
_entity_poly.pdbx_seq_one_letter_code
_entity_poly.pdbx_strand_id
1 'polypeptide(L)'
;MVLLGAVQYYSGAFYDIPTVVREAHKVGALVGLDLAHAAGNVPLFLHDWGVDFACWCSYKYLNSGPGGPGGLFVHERHHQRRDLGRFEGWWGHEEKSRFEMPRRFVPASGAEAWQLSNAQVMAMAPHAVALEIHDRAGMERLRDKSLRLTSFLEQILQDFLDQHPELEGRLLTPSNPERRGCQLSLNLHHRGRDVFDHLHQQGILADWRNPDTIRMAPVPLYNSFADLERVRTVLLSFV
;
A
#
# COMPACT_ATOMS: atom_id res chain seq x y z
N MET A 1 -5.22 17.71 12.50
CA MET A 1 -5.37 16.50 11.70
C MET A 1 -4.01 15.89 11.45
N VAL A 2 -3.89 14.56 11.54
CA VAL A 2 -2.71 13.79 11.14
C VAL A 2 -3.07 13.08 9.84
N LEU A 3 -2.23 13.19 8.82
CA LEU A 3 -2.35 12.47 7.55
C LEU A 3 -1.02 11.80 7.24
N LEU A 4 -1.00 10.46 7.12
CA LEU A 4 0.24 9.71 6.86
C LEU A 4 -0.02 8.45 6.04
N GLY A 5 1.02 7.95 5.38
CA GLY A 5 0.99 6.62 4.74
C GLY A 5 1.12 5.52 5.79
N ALA A 6 0.23 4.52 5.80
CA ALA A 6 0.34 3.41 6.74
C ALA A 6 1.58 2.55 6.48
N VAL A 7 1.89 2.27 5.20
CA VAL A 7 3.17 1.72 4.76
C VAL A 7 3.92 2.80 4.00
N GLN A 8 5.10 3.13 4.49
CA GLN A 8 5.94 4.19 3.91
C GLN A 8 6.53 3.72 2.57
N TYR A 9 6.25 4.45 1.50
CA TYR A 9 6.54 4.03 0.13
C TYR A 9 8.04 3.88 -0.19
N TYR A 10 8.90 4.63 0.48
CA TYR A 10 10.33 4.63 0.23
C TYR A 10 11.04 3.51 0.99
N SER A 11 10.76 3.38 2.29
CA SER A 11 11.41 2.40 3.16
C SER A 11 10.68 1.06 3.28
N GLY A 12 9.39 0.99 2.94
CA GLY A 12 8.55 -0.20 3.19
C GLY A 12 8.11 -0.36 4.65
N ALA A 13 8.44 0.61 5.52
CA ALA A 13 8.07 0.55 6.94
C ALA A 13 6.56 0.62 7.15
N PHE A 14 6.01 -0.30 7.94
CA PHE A 14 4.63 -0.30 8.40
C PHE A 14 4.56 0.33 9.79
N TYR A 15 3.80 1.40 9.92
CA TYR A 15 3.69 2.15 11.16
C TYR A 15 2.69 1.51 12.13
N ASP A 16 2.87 1.80 13.42
CA ASP A 16 1.96 1.41 14.48
C ASP A 16 0.72 2.34 14.48
N ILE A 17 -0.21 2.04 13.59
CA ILE A 17 -1.40 2.85 13.37
C ILE A 17 -2.27 2.97 14.63
N PRO A 18 -2.54 1.88 15.39
CA PRO A 18 -3.29 2.00 16.64
C PRO A 18 -2.71 3.03 17.62
N THR A 19 -1.39 3.05 17.76
CA THR A 19 -0.72 4.02 18.62
C THR A 19 -0.84 5.44 18.07
N VAL A 20 -0.64 5.64 16.76
CA VAL A 20 -0.79 6.96 16.13
C VAL A 20 -2.21 7.50 16.34
N VAL A 21 -3.23 6.69 16.10
CA VAL A 21 -4.64 7.08 16.27
C VAL A 21 -4.93 7.45 17.72
N ARG A 22 -4.54 6.59 18.65
CA ARG A 22 -4.76 6.83 20.08
C ARG A 22 -4.13 8.15 20.55
N GLU A 23 -2.88 8.41 20.17
CA GLU A 23 -2.17 9.63 20.60
C GLU A 23 -2.72 10.88 19.92
N ALA A 24 -3.09 10.80 18.65
CA ALA A 24 -3.73 11.91 17.93
C ALA A 24 -5.09 12.27 18.54
N HIS A 25 -5.91 11.27 18.84
CA HIS A 25 -7.24 11.50 19.43
C HIS A 25 -7.18 12.11 20.84
N LYS A 26 -6.14 11.85 21.63
CA LYS A 26 -5.95 12.49 22.94
C LYS A 26 -5.87 14.03 22.85
N VAL A 27 -5.41 14.55 21.73
CA VAL A 27 -5.32 16.00 21.48
C VAL A 27 -6.40 16.51 20.53
N GLY A 28 -7.44 15.71 20.26
CA GLY A 28 -8.57 16.07 19.40
C GLY A 28 -8.24 16.12 17.91
N ALA A 29 -7.13 15.53 17.46
CA ALA A 29 -6.75 15.49 16.06
C ALA A 29 -7.37 14.28 15.35
N LEU A 30 -8.00 14.49 14.20
CA LEU A 30 -8.45 13.42 13.30
C LEU A 30 -7.25 12.75 12.61
N VAL A 31 -7.38 11.45 12.31
CA VAL A 31 -6.37 10.66 11.63
C VAL A 31 -6.88 10.15 10.29
N GLY A 32 -6.22 10.59 9.21
CA GLY A 32 -6.38 10.09 7.85
C GLY A 32 -5.20 9.23 7.43
N LEU A 33 -5.46 8.16 6.67
CA LEU A 33 -4.42 7.28 6.15
C LEU A 33 -4.40 7.26 4.63
N ASP A 34 -3.19 7.41 4.07
CA ASP A 34 -2.88 6.97 2.72
C ASP A 34 -2.50 5.47 2.76
N LEU A 35 -3.36 4.63 2.21
CA LEU A 35 -3.17 3.19 2.17
C LEU A 35 -2.66 2.68 0.82
N ALA A 36 -2.15 3.58 -0.04
CA ALA A 36 -1.69 3.21 -1.39
C ALA A 36 -0.66 2.07 -1.40
N HIS A 37 0.18 1.96 -0.36
CA HIS A 37 1.15 0.87 -0.18
C HIS A 37 0.72 -0.17 0.87
N ALA A 38 -0.43 -0.01 1.50
CA ALA A 38 -0.91 -0.89 2.57
C ALA A 38 -2.06 -1.81 2.13
N ALA A 39 -3.03 -1.27 1.36
CA ALA A 39 -4.17 -2.05 0.87
C ALA A 39 -3.71 -3.20 -0.04
N GLY A 40 -4.06 -4.44 0.31
CA GLY A 40 -3.62 -5.66 -0.35
C GLY A 40 -2.22 -6.15 0.02
N ASN A 41 -1.49 -5.42 0.87
CA ASN A 41 -0.11 -5.72 1.30
C ASN A 41 -0.03 -6.19 2.75
N VAL A 42 -0.74 -5.51 3.64
CA VAL A 42 -0.77 -5.82 5.08
C VAL A 42 -2.21 -5.91 5.58
N PRO A 43 -2.50 -6.68 6.66
CA PRO A 43 -3.81 -6.65 7.30
C PRO A 43 -4.16 -5.26 7.83
N LEU A 44 -5.39 -4.82 7.62
CA LEU A 44 -5.89 -3.51 8.01
C LEU A 44 -7.18 -3.66 8.81
N PHE A 45 -7.23 -3.09 10.00
CA PHE A 45 -8.39 -3.10 10.91
C PHE A 45 -8.83 -1.66 11.19
N LEU A 46 -9.17 -0.91 10.13
CA LEU A 46 -9.37 0.54 10.16
C LEU A 46 -10.44 0.98 11.17
N HIS A 47 -11.54 0.24 11.23
CA HIS A 47 -12.62 0.47 12.18
C HIS A 47 -12.13 0.28 13.63
N ASP A 48 -11.54 -0.89 13.91
CA ASP A 48 -11.11 -1.25 15.28
C ASP A 48 -9.95 -0.38 15.76
N TRP A 49 -9.09 0.09 14.85
CA TRP A 49 -8.04 1.06 15.16
C TRP A 49 -8.59 2.48 15.40
N GLY A 50 -9.85 2.72 15.02
CA GLY A 50 -10.47 4.03 15.15
C GLY A 50 -9.97 5.07 14.16
N VAL A 51 -9.48 4.66 12.99
CA VAL A 51 -9.08 5.57 11.91
C VAL A 51 -10.27 6.40 11.45
N ASP A 52 -10.12 7.71 11.28
CA ASP A 52 -11.25 8.57 10.92
C ASP A 52 -11.62 8.45 9.44
N PHE A 53 -10.62 8.44 8.56
CA PHE A 53 -10.79 8.17 7.14
C PHE A 53 -9.51 7.59 6.53
N ALA A 54 -9.66 6.93 5.40
CA ALA A 54 -8.52 6.44 4.63
C ALA A 54 -8.85 6.39 3.13
N CYS A 55 -7.81 6.50 2.30
CA CYS A 55 -7.94 6.33 0.85
C CYS A 55 -6.80 5.49 0.29
N TRP A 56 -7.05 4.83 -0.84
CA TRP A 56 -6.05 4.03 -1.55
C TRP A 56 -6.31 3.96 -3.04
N CYS A 57 -5.26 3.68 -3.78
CA CYS A 57 -5.37 3.24 -5.16
C CYS A 57 -5.43 1.70 -5.21
N SER A 58 -6.17 1.15 -6.17
CA SER A 58 -6.34 -0.30 -6.31
C SER A 58 -5.35 -0.96 -7.29
N TYR A 59 -4.63 -0.16 -8.09
CA TYR A 59 -3.73 -0.67 -9.13
C TYR A 59 -2.37 -1.16 -8.61
N LYS A 60 -2.05 -0.97 -7.32
CA LYS A 60 -0.83 -1.48 -6.69
C LYS A 60 -1.04 -2.92 -6.20
N TYR A 61 -1.02 -3.14 -4.90
CA TYR A 61 -1.10 -4.50 -4.32
C TYR A 61 -2.46 -5.18 -4.45
N LEU A 62 -3.54 -4.42 -4.75
CA LEU A 62 -4.83 -5.01 -5.09
C LEU A 62 -4.96 -5.44 -6.56
N ASN A 63 -3.96 -5.14 -7.41
CA ASN A 63 -3.82 -5.65 -8.77
C ASN A 63 -5.00 -5.39 -9.72
N SER A 64 -5.74 -4.29 -9.55
CA SER A 64 -6.87 -3.95 -10.43
C SER A 64 -6.48 -3.44 -11.82
N GLY A 65 -5.18 -3.38 -12.11
CA GLY A 65 -4.66 -2.89 -13.38
C GLY A 65 -4.58 -1.35 -13.49
N PRO A 66 -3.91 -0.84 -14.53
CA PRO A 66 -3.75 0.60 -14.75
C PRO A 66 -5.10 1.31 -14.86
N GLY A 67 -5.24 2.45 -14.17
CA GLY A 67 -6.49 3.21 -14.14
C GLY A 67 -7.58 2.63 -13.26
N GLY A 68 -7.27 1.63 -12.45
CA GLY A 68 -8.20 1.07 -11.47
C GLY A 68 -8.75 2.11 -10.49
N PRO A 69 -9.99 1.93 -9.98
CA PRO A 69 -10.64 2.90 -9.10
C PRO A 69 -9.90 3.04 -7.77
N GLY A 70 -10.04 4.22 -7.13
CA GLY A 70 -9.64 4.40 -5.75
C GLY A 70 -10.66 3.84 -4.78
N GLY A 71 -10.22 3.54 -3.56
CA GLY A 71 -11.08 3.20 -2.43
C GLY A 71 -11.08 4.30 -1.38
N LEU A 72 -12.17 4.37 -0.63
CA LEU A 72 -12.36 5.30 0.48
C LEU A 72 -12.97 4.57 1.66
N PHE A 73 -12.43 4.81 2.83
CA PHE A 73 -13.00 4.47 4.12
C PHE A 73 -13.32 5.76 4.88
N VAL A 74 -14.50 5.84 5.46
CA VAL A 74 -14.88 6.87 6.43
C VAL A 74 -15.49 6.16 7.62
N HIS A 75 -14.99 6.42 8.82
CA HIS A 75 -15.48 5.79 10.03
C HIS A 75 -16.95 6.19 10.28
N GLU A 76 -17.77 5.26 10.71
CA GLU A 76 -19.22 5.45 10.91
C GLU A 76 -19.58 6.62 11.81
N ARG A 77 -18.72 6.96 12.82
CA ARG A 77 -18.92 8.13 13.69
C ARG A 77 -19.00 9.46 12.93
N HIS A 78 -18.55 9.49 11.67
CA HIS A 78 -18.57 10.66 10.81
C HIS A 78 -19.71 10.69 9.78
N HIS A 79 -20.43 9.58 9.60
CA HIS A 79 -21.46 9.48 8.57
C HIS A 79 -22.56 10.53 8.72
N GLN A 80 -23.00 10.80 9.94
CA GLN A 80 -24.09 11.75 10.23
C GLN A 80 -23.60 13.18 10.50
N ARG A 81 -22.30 13.43 10.45
CA ARG A 81 -21.73 14.76 10.71
C ARG A 81 -22.01 15.73 9.56
N ARG A 82 -22.71 16.81 9.86
CA ARG A 82 -23.06 17.88 8.89
C ARG A 82 -22.07 19.03 8.91
N ASP A 83 -21.26 19.14 9.93
CA ASP A 83 -20.22 20.15 10.13
C ASP A 83 -18.92 19.85 9.39
N LEU A 84 -18.75 18.61 8.89
CA LEU A 84 -17.62 18.26 8.06
C LEU A 84 -17.84 18.82 6.64
N GLY A 85 -16.91 19.65 6.16
CA GLY A 85 -16.90 20.12 4.78
C GLY A 85 -16.77 18.93 3.82
N ARG A 86 -17.62 18.91 2.79
CA ARG A 86 -17.55 17.92 1.70
C ARG A 86 -17.91 18.56 0.38
N PHE A 87 -17.40 18.00 -0.70
CA PHE A 87 -17.91 18.34 -2.02
C PHE A 87 -19.23 17.60 -2.26
N GLU A 88 -20.29 18.36 -2.56
CA GLU A 88 -21.64 17.83 -2.73
C GLU A 88 -21.79 17.27 -4.15
N GLY A 89 -21.25 16.06 -4.35
CA GLY A 89 -21.27 15.40 -5.64
C GLY A 89 -22.61 14.70 -5.91
N TRP A 90 -22.97 14.61 -7.17
CA TRP A 90 -24.19 13.95 -7.65
C TRP A 90 -24.40 12.56 -7.06
N TRP A 91 -23.33 11.73 -7.04
CA TRP A 91 -23.46 10.33 -6.60
C TRP A 91 -23.45 10.19 -5.08
N GLY A 92 -22.94 11.17 -4.36
CA GLY A 92 -23.01 11.24 -2.91
C GLY A 92 -24.37 11.63 -2.34
N HIS A 93 -25.30 12.07 -3.19
CA HIS A 93 -26.68 12.33 -2.80
C HIS A 93 -27.43 11.01 -2.54
N GLU A 94 -28.38 10.99 -1.60
CA GLU A 94 -29.18 9.80 -1.33
C GLU A 94 -29.90 9.31 -2.58
N GLU A 95 -29.97 7.99 -2.74
CA GLU A 95 -30.49 7.36 -3.96
C GLU A 95 -31.95 7.70 -4.21
N LYS A 96 -32.78 7.75 -3.16
CA LYS A 96 -34.22 7.92 -3.26
C LYS A 96 -34.65 9.22 -3.90
N SER A 97 -33.94 10.32 -3.58
CA SER A 97 -34.31 11.67 -4.07
C SER A 97 -33.36 12.22 -5.13
N ARG A 98 -32.30 11.48 -5.50
CA ARG A 98 -31.26 11.91 -6.44
C ARG A 98 -31.84 12.43 -7.76
N PHE A 99 -32.83 11.76 -8.31
CA PHE A 99 -33.47 12.11 -9.59
C PHE A 99 -34.62 13.11 -9.47
N GLU A 100 -35.01 13.49 -8.24
CA GLU A 100 -36.02 14.52 -8.00
C GLU A 100 -35.47 15.93 -8.12
N MET A 101 -34.17 16.07 -8.36
CA MET A 101 -33.45 17.34 -8.50
C MET A 101 -33.68 18.31 -7.34
N PRO A 102 -33.53 17.86 -6.07
CA PRO A 102 -33.78 18.69 -4.92
C PRO A 102 -32.80 19.88 -4.85
N ARG A 103 -33.24 21.00 -4.30
CA ARG A 103 -32.40 22.21 -4.17
C ARG A 103 -31.30 22.08 -3.12
N ARG A 104 -31.37 21.07 -2.26
CA ARG A 104 -30.43 20.85 -1.17
C ARG A 104 -29.82 19.45 -1.31
N PHE A 105 -28.53 19.37 -1.05
CA PHE A 105 -27.85 18.09 -0.97
C PHE A 105 -28.31 17.30 0.26
N VAL A 106 -28.73 16.07 0.05
CA VAL A 106 -29.05 15.10 1.08
C VAL A 106 -28.01 13.99 0.98
N PRO A 107 -27.00 13.95 1.87
CA PRO A 107 -25.95 12.95 1.75
C PRO A 107 -26.46 11.53 1.97
N ALA A 108 -25.91 10.58 1.23
CA ALA A 108 -26.08 9.16 1.49
C ALA A 108 -25.64 8.81 2.92
N SER A 109 -26.04 7.64 3.41
CA SER A 109 -25.87 7.27 4.81
C SER A 109 -24.47 6.79 5.20
N GLY A 110 -23.60 6.52 4.25
CA GLY A 110 -22.27 5.94 4.49
C GLY A 110 -21.13 6.75 3.87
N ALA A 111 -20.02 6.09 3.61
CA ALA A 111 -18.88 6.67 2.90
C ALA A 111 -19.24 7.16 1.49
N GLU A 112 -20.32 6.62 0.91
CA GLU A 112 -20.89 7.03 -0.38
C GLU A 112 -21.21 8.53 -0.43
N ALA A 113 -21.52 9.16 0.72
CA ALA A 113 -21.75 10.60 0.80
C ALA A 113 -20.58 11.47 0.34
N TRP A 114 -19.38 10.91 0.23
CA TRP A 114 -18.18 11.56 -0.29
C TRP A 114 -17.88 11.22 -1.76
N GLN A 115 -18.70 10.39 -2.40
CA GLN A 115 -18.56 10.06 -3.82
C GLN A 115 -19.06 11.24 -4.69
N LEU A 116 -18.21 11.71 -5.60
CA LEU A 116 -18.53 12.91 -6.39
C LEU A 116 -19.38 12.57 -7.62
N SER A 117 -19.08 11.48 -8.30
CA SER A 117 -19.70 11.13 -9.58
C SER A 117 -19.87 9.62 -9.74
N ASN A 118 -20.37 9.20 -10.88
CA ASN A 118 -20.58 7.79 -11.23
C ASN A 118 -19.27 7.00 -11.15
N ALA A 119 -19.42 5.72 -10.81
CA ALA A 119 -18.30 4.79 -10.86
C ALA A 119 -17.78 4.62 -12.30
N GLN A 120 -16.49 4.39 -12.43
CA GLN A 120 -15.83 4.06 -13.69
C GLN A 120 -16.11 2.59 -14.05
N VAL A 121 -17.26 2.31 -14.65
CA VAL A 121 -17.80 0.94 -14.84
C VAL A 121 -16.76 -0.01 -15.45
N MET A 122 -16.07 0.41 -16.52
CA MET A 122 -15.06 -0.43 -17.19
C MET A 122 -13.85 -0.74 -16.30
N ALA A 123 -13.41 0.21 -15.47
CA ALA A 123 -12.30 0.00 -14.54
C ALA A 123 -12.73 -0.80 -13.29
N MET A 124 -14.01 -0.76 -12.93
CA MET A 124 -14.56 -1.54 -11.81
C MET A 124 -14.61 -3.04 -12.12
N ALA A 125 -14.80 -3.45 -13.37
CA ALA A 125 -14.90 -4.86 -13.73
C ALA A 125 -13.61 -5.65 -13.43
N PRO A 126 -12.41 -5.27 -13.91
CA PRO A 126 -11.17 -5.95 -13.51
C PRO A 126 -10.87 -5.79 -12.02
N HIS A 127 -11.28 -4.68 -11.39
CA HIS A 127 -11.10 -4.52 -9.94
C HIS A 127 -11.93 -5.54 -9.15
N ALA A 128 -13.18 -5.80 -9.52
CA ALA A 128 -14.01 -6.82 -8.89
C ALA A 128 -13.35 -8.21 -8.96
N VAL A 129 -12.85 -8.60 -10.15
CA VAL A 129 -12.13 -9.87 -10.34
C VAL A 129 -10.85 -9.93 -9.49
N ALA A 130 -10.10 -8.84 -9.41
CA ALA A 130 -8.91 -8.77 -8.57
C ALA A 130 -9.24 -8.96 -7.07
N LEU A 131 -10.32 -8.37 -6.59
CA LEU A 131 -10.81 -8.57 -5.22
C LEU A 131 -11.25 -10.02 -4.96
N GLU A 132 -11.97 -10.65 -5.89
CA GLU A 132 -12.34 -12.07 -5.79
C GLU A 132 -11.11 -12.98 -5.67
N ILE A 133 -10.03 -12.67 -6.39
CA ILE A 133 -8.76 -13.42 -6.29
C ILE A 133 -8.15 -13.24 -4.88
N HIS A 134 -8.15 -12.02 -4.34
CA HIS A 134 -7.66 -11.74 -3.00
C HIS A 134 -8.51 -12.43 -1.92
N ASP A 135 -9.83 -12.43 -2.05
CA ASP A 135 -10.75 -13.11 -1.13
C ASP A 135 -10.49 -14.63 -1.10
N ARG A 136 -10.30 -15.24 -2.28
CA ARG A 136 -9.93 -16.67 -2.38
C ARG A 136 -8.56 -16.96 -1.81
N ALA A 137 -7.59 -16.07 -1.99
CA ALA A 137 -6.26 -16.19 -1.42
C ALA A 137 -6.29 -16.06 0.12
N GLY A 138 -7.03 -15.10 0.62
CA GLY A 138 -7.14 -14.75 2.05
C GLY A 138 -5.95 -13.93 2.54
N MET A 139 -6.24 -12.80 3.17
CA MET A 139 -5.20 -11.83 3.58
C MET A 139 -4.22 -12.41 4.59
N GLU A 140 -4.66 -13.26 5.50
CA GLU A 140 -3.79 -13.93 6.47
C GLU A 140 -2.75 -14.84 5.79
N ARG A 141 -3.19 -15.68 4.85
CA ARG A 141 -2.27 -16.56 4.09
C ARG A 141 -1.29 -15.76 3.22
N LEU A 142 -1.76 -14.65 2.65
CA LEU A 142 -0.88 -13.74 1.90
C LEU A 142 0.15 -13.10 2.83
N ARG A 143 -0.26 -12.68 4.03
CA ARG A 143 0.65 -12.12 5.03
C ARG A 143 1.70 -13.13 5.47
N ASP A 144 1.32 -14.35 5.80
CA ASP A 144 2.25 -15.42 6.18
C ASP A 144 3.29 -15.69 5.09
N LYS A 145 2.85 -15.78 3.84
CA LYS A 145 3.77 -15.95 2.70
C LYS A 145 4.68 -14.73 2.52
N SER A 146 4.14 -13.51 2.67
CA SER A 146 4.91 -12.26 2.61
C SER A 146 6.03 -12.21 3.64
N LEU A 147 5.74 -12.58 4.89
CA LEU A 147 6.73 -12.64 5.96
C LEU A 147 7.89 -13.58 5.61
N ARG A 148 7.59 -14.77 5.10
CA ARG A 148 8.61 -15.74 4.67
C ARG A 148 9.42 -15.27 3.46
N LEU A 149 8.75 -14.72 2.43
CA LEU A 149 9.43 -14.20 1.24
C LEU A 149 10.35 -13.04 1.60
N THR A 150 9.88 -12.09 2.41
CA THR A 150 10.69 -10.94 2.79
C THR A 150 11.85 -11.31 3.71
N SER A 151 11.69 -12.29 4.60
CA SER A 151 12.81 -12.79 5.40
C SER A 151 13.88 -13.46 4.52
N PHE A 152 13.46 -14.20 3.50
CA PHE A 152 14.40 -14.81 2.57
C PHE A 152 15.10 -13.77 1.68
N LEU A 153 14.37 -12.76 1.18
CA LEU A 153 14.98 -11.68 0.42
C LEU A 153 15.95 -10.86 1.31
N GLU A 154 15.60 -10.61 2.56
CA GLU A 154 16.47 -9.91 3.51
C GLU A 154 17.81 -10.63 3.68
N GLN A 155 17.80 -11.95 3.82
CA GLN A 155 19.02 -12.76 3.89
C GLN A 155 19.86 -12.62 2.60
N ILE A 156 19.22 -12.70 1.43
CA ILE A 156 19.92 -12.54 0.13
C ILE A 156 20.60 -11.16 0.05
N LEU A 157 19.87 -10.12 0.44
CA LEU A 157 20.39 -8.75 0.37
C LEU A 157 21.49 -8.49 1.40
N GLN A 158 21.41 -9.09 2.58
CA GLN A 158 22.46 -9.01 3.59
C GLN A 158 23.73 -9.74 3.13
N ASP A 159 23.59 -10.97 2.62
CA ASP A 159 24.72 -11.74 2.06
C ASP A 159 25.42 -10.98 0.92
N PHE A 160 24.64 -10.26 0.08
CA PHE A 160 25.17 -9.42 -0.97
C PHE A 160 25.95 -8.21 -0.42
N LEU A 161 25.40 -7.53 0.57
CA LEU A 161 26.08 -6.39 1.20
C LEU A 161 27.37 -6.80 1.91
N ASP A 162 27.38 -7.95 2.56
CA ASP A 162 28.57 -8.47 3.24
C ASP A 162 29.71 -8.83 2.26
N GLN A 163 29.35 -9.20 1.02
CA GLN A 163 30.32 -9.47 -0.07
C GLN A 163 30.78 -8.21 -0.79
N HIS A 164 30.05 -7.10 -0.67
CA HIS A 164 30.30 -5.84 -1.37
C HIS A 164 30.35 -4.64 -0.43
N PRO A 165 31.30 -4.59 0.55
CA PRO A 165 31.39 -3.50 1.50
C PRO A 165 31.72 -2.14 0.82
N GLU A 166 32.29 -2.15 -0.38
CA GLU A 166 32.60 -0.96 -1.18
C GLU A 166 31.34 -0.21 -1.66
N LEU A 167 30.18 -0.87 -1.67
CA LEU A 167 28.92 -0.22 -2.04
C LEU A 167 28.35 0.68 -0.94
N GLU A 168 28.88 0.58 0.29
CA GLU A 168 28.39 1.27 1.49
C GLU A 168 26.86 1.20 1.62
N GLY A 169 26.36 -0.05 1.50
CA GLY A 169 24.94 -0.32 1.41
C GLY A 169 24.29 -0.64 2.75
N ARG A 170 22.97 -0.44 2.81
CA ARG A 170 22.13 -0.83 3.96
C ARG A 170 20.70 -1.09 3.53
N LEU A 171 19.96 -1.84 4.34
CA LEU A 171 18.51 -1.95 4.24
C LEU A 171 17.84 -0.79 4.99
N LEU A 172 16.97 -0.04 4.30
CA LEU A 172 16.16 1.01 4.91
C LEU A 172 14.90 0.45 5.57
N THR A 173 14.47 -0.71 5.13
CA THR A 173 13.28 -1.38 5.65
C THR A 173 13.57 -1.93 7.05
N PRO A 174 12.64 -1.76 8.02
CA PRO A 174 12.81 -2.34 9.35
C PRO A 174 13.05 -3.84 9.29
N SER A 175 14.01 -4.34 10.09
CA SER A 175 14.30 -5.78 10.23
C SER A 175 13.18 -6.54 10.96
N ASN A 176 12.41 -5.86 11.83
CA ASN A 176 11.24 -6.47 12.44
C ASN A 176 10.15 -6.76 11.38
N PRO A 177 9.81 -8.03 11.11
CA PRO A 177 8.84 -8.40 10.08
C PRO A 177 7.44 -7.79 10.29
N GLU A 178 7.03 -7.57 11.54
CA GLU A 178 5.72 -6.95 11.85
C GLU A 178 5.68 -5.44 11.56
N ARG A 179 6.84 -4.83 11.35
CA ARG A 179 6.98 -3.40 11.07
C ARG A 179 7.25 -3.11 9.60
N ARG A 180 6.94 -4.04 8.70
CA ARG A 180 7.11 -3.88 7.25
C ARG A 180 6.03 -4.59 6.44
N GLY A 181 5.80 -4.11 5.20
CA GLY A 181 5.05 -4.82 4.16
C GLY A 181 5.94 -5.81 3.40
N CYS A 182 5.56 -6.15 2.16
CA CYS A 182 6.34 -7.04 1.30
C CYS A 182 7.52 -6.35 0.59
N GLN A 183 7.69 -5.03 0.72
CA GLN A 183 8.79 -4.29 0.11
C GLN A 183 10.02 -4.28 1.01
N LEU A 184 11.21 -4.56 0.42
CA LEU A 184 12.50 -4.25 0.98
C LEU A 184 13.19 -3.19 0.13
N SER A 185 13.83 -2.23 0.81
CA SER A 185 14.51 -1.09 0.18
C SER A 185 16.00 -1.15 0.47
N LEU A 186 16.76 -1.47 -0.56
CA LEU A 186 18.22 -1.53 -0.54
C LEU A 186 18.77 -0.18 -0.94
N ASN A 187 19.45 0.51 -0.01
CA ASN A 187 20.13 1.76 -0.25
C ASN A 187 21.62 1.49 -0.47
N LEU A 188 22.19 2.01 -1.55
CA LEU A 188 23.58 1.83 -1.95
C LEU A 188 24.20 3.17 -2.28
N HIS A 189 25.11 3.65 -1.43
CA HIS A 189 25.73 4.97 -1.62
C HIS A 189 26.68 5.01 -2.83
N HIS A 190 27.29 3.87 -3.17
CA HIS A 190 28.18 3.72 -4.33
C HIS A 190 27.65 2.69 -5.31
N ARG A 191 27.80 2.95 -6.60
CA ARG A 191 27.42 2.03 -7.69
C ARG A 191 25.99 1.47 -7.64
N GLY A 192 25.08 2.08 -6.84
CA GLY A 192 23.69 1.58 -6.71
C GLY A 192 22.96 1.53 -8.05
N ARG A 193 23.27 2.48 -8.94
CA ARG A 193 22.71 2.48 -10.30
C ARG A 193 23.21 1.31 -11.13
N ASP A 194 24.49 0.94 -11.00
CA ASP A 194 25.08 -0.21 -11.71
C ASP A 194 24.40 -1.51 -11.27
N VAL A 195 24.19 -1.69 -9.95
CA VAL A 195 23.45 -2.85 -9.41
C VAL A 195 22.04 -2.91 -9.93
N PHE A 196 21.32 -1.77 -9.95
CA PHE A 196 19.96 -1.71 -10.49
C PHE A 196 19.92 -2.08 -11.97
N ASP A 197 20.79 -1.51 -12.78
CA ASP A 197 20.86 -1.76 -14.22
C ASP A 197 21.26 -3.22 -14.51
N HIS A 198 22.16 -3.81 -13.70
CA HIS A 198 22.50 -5.24 -13.76
C HIS A 198 21.30 -6.13 -13.52
N LEU A 199 20.56 -5.88 -12.42
CA LEU A 199 19.31 -6.59 -12.12
C LEU A 199 18.32 -6.52 -13.28
N HIS A 200 18.14 -5.31 -13.83
CA HIS A 200 17.19 -5.07 -14.91
C HIS A 200 17.59 -5.79 -16.20
N GLN A 201 18.87 -5.75 -16.60
CA GLN A 201 19.41 -6.47 -17.76
C GLN A 201 19.21 -7.99 -17.64
N GLN A 202 19.26 -8.52 -16.43
CA GLN A 202 19.01 -9.95 -16.16
C GLN A 202 17.52 -10.27 -15.96
N GLY A 203 16.63 -9.31 -16.23
CA GLY A 203 15.17 -9.48 -16.18
C GLY A 203 14.58 -9.50 -14.77
N ILE A 204 15.28 -8.97 -13.78
CA ILE A 204 14.75 -8.69 -12.45
C ILE A 204 14.18 -7.27 -12.46
N LEU A 205 12.84 -7.17 -12.43
CA LEU A 205 12.13 -5.89 -12.44
C LEU A 205 12.02 -5.35 -11.01
N ALA A 206 12.96 -4.50 -10.64
CA ALA A 206 12.94 -3.71 -9.42
C ALA A 206 12.57 -2.26 -9.72
N ASP A 207 12.42 -1.43 -8.69
CA ASP A 207 12.11 -0.01 -8.85
C ASP A 207 13.25 0.85 -8.29
N TRP A 208 13.69 1.84 -9.08
CA TRP A 208 14.73 2.79 -8.66
C TRP A 208 14.14 4.03 -8.03
N ARG A 209 14.64 4.41 -6.86
CA ARG A 209 14.34 5.68 -6.20
C ARG A 209 15.60 6.51 -6.01
N ASN A 210 15.58 7.69 -6.63
CA ASN A 210 16.66 8.63 -6.44
C ASN A 210 16.83 9.00 -4.95
N PRO A 211 18.09 9.23 -4.50
CA PRO A 211 19.29 9.19 -5.35
C PRO A 211 19.89 7.78 -5.50
N ASP A 212 19.61 6.82 -4.61
CA ASP A 212 20.46 5.66 -4.36
C ASP A 212 19.73 4.41 -3.83
N THR A 213 18.44 4.28 -4.05
CA THR A 213 17.65 3.19 -3.46
C THR A 213 16.97 2.31 -4.50
N ILE A 214 17.16 0.99 -4.37
CA ILE A 214 16.48 -0.07 -5.12
C ILE A 214 15.38 -0.64 -4.23
N ARG A 215 14.13 -0.62 -4.71
CA ARG A 215 13.00 -1.24 -4.01
C ARG A 215 12.63 -2.56 -4.68
N MET A 216 12.58 -3.61 -3.88
CA MET A 216 12.14 -4.94 -4.31
C MET A 216 10.93 -5.36 -3.46
N ALA A 217 9.87 -5.81 -4.12
CA ALA A 217 8.63 -6.19 -3.45
C ALA A 217 8.16 -7.56 -3.95
N PRO A 218 8.59 -8.66 -3.31
CA PRO A 218 8.08 -9.99 -3.63
C PRO A 218 6.63 -10.11 -3.16
N VAL A 219 5.70 -9.81 -4.07
CA VAL A 219 4.26 -9.82 -3.80
C VAL A 219 3.78 -11.26 -3.59
N PRO A 220 3.20 -11.60 -2.42
CA PRO A 220 2.87 -12.99 -2.09
C PRO A 220 1.81 -13.62 -2.99
N LEU A 221 0.98 -12.80 -3.65
CA LEU A 221 -0.06 -13.31 -4.54
C LEU A 221 0.52 -14.05 -5.74
N TYR A 222 1.64 -13.61 -6.30
CA TYR A 222 2.20 -14.17 -7.55
C TYR A 222 3.70 -14.45 -7.52
N ASN A 223 4.50 -13.89 -6.61
CA ASN A 223 5.90 -14.23 -6.48
C ASN A 223 6.13 -15.51 -5.66
N SER A 224 7.25 -16.17 -5.91
CA SER A 224 7.67 -17.42 -5.29
C SER A 224 9.09 -17.33 -4.75
N PHE A 225 9.52 -18.36 -4.00
CA PHE A 225 10.92 -18.51 -3.57
C PHE A 225 11.88 -18.72 -4.76
N ALA A 226 11.40 -19.33 -5.84
CA ALA A 226 12.21 -19.50 -7.05
C ALA A 226 12.57 -18.14 -7.70
N ASP A 227 11.66 -17.16 -7.63
CA ASP A 227 11.95 -15.80 -8.11
C ASP A 227 13.07 -15.16 -7.27
N LEU A 228 13.06 -15.38 -5.95
CA LEU A 228 14.09 -14.87 -5.04
C LEU A 228 15.44 -15.58 -5.21
N GLU A 229 15.45 -16.88 -5.49
CA GLU A 229 16.68 -17.60 -5.85
C GLU A 229 17.29 -17.04 -7.15
N ARG A 230 16.44 -16.63 -8.10
CA ARG A 230 16.92 -15.95 -9.29
C ARG A 230 17.54 -14.59 -8.96
N VAL A 231 16.93 -13.81 -8.03
CA VAL A 231 17.51 -12.56 -7.53
C VAL A 231 18.88 -12.81 -6.91
N ARG A 232 19.01 -13.86 -6.05
CA ARG A 232 20.29 -14.25 -5.46
C ARG A 232 21.33 -14.54 -6.54
N THR A 233 20.99 -15.39 -7.51
CA THR A 233 21.91 -15.76 -8.59
C THR A 233 22.40 -14.56 -9.38
N VAL A 234 21.51 -13.61 -9.68
CA VAL A 234 21.85 -12.39 -10.41
C VAL A 234 22.74 -11.48 -9.57
N LEU A 235 22.44 -11.28 -8.28
CA LEU A 235 23.28 -10.48 -7.39
C LEU A 235 24.68 -11.08 -7.23
N LEU A 236 24.80 -12.41 -7.11
CA LEU A 236 26.12 -13.10 -7.06
C LEU A 236 26.95 -12.95 -8.34
N SER A 237 26.35 -12.61 -9.47
CA SER A 237 27.07 -12.36 -10.73
C SER A 237 27.48 -10.90 -10.95
N PHE A 238 27.13 -10.02 -10.01
CA PHE A 238 27.57 -8.62 -10.03
C PHE A 238 29.05 -8.53 -9.64
N VAL A 239 29.86 -7.77 -10.42
CA VAL A 239 31.31 -7.60 -10.23
C VAL A 239 31.67 -6.12 -10.14
#